data_68129f2d16e75c49308aeda8698c147b
#
_entry.id   68129f2d16e75c49308aeda8698c147b
#
_cell.length_a   1.000
_cell.length_b   1.000
_cell.length_c   1.000
_cell.angle_alpha   90.00
_cell.angle_beta   90.00
_cell.angle_gamma   90.00
#
_symmetry.space_group_name_H-M   'P 1'
#
loop_
_entity.id
_entity.type
_entity.pdbx_description
1 polymer ?
#
loop_
_entity_poly.entity_id
_entity_poly.type
_entity_poly.pdbx_seq_one_letter_code
_entity_poly.pdbx_strand_id
1 'polypeptide(L)'
;SLLMVGCRDKNLQPPVKQPQKPALNFVVEQDFDGSDFDYNGTNFTNAAGNVMQFSNLKYLLSNFILIKTDGTDVKLDSSYAFVNLKTGRDSFSFPNLPAGNYSGMKFFIGLDSVVNHGDPNRYSTTHPLSPSVNQLHWGWSGGYIFISMEGLVQDSLGVPRGFSYHLANDENLRQVTCLSPFSVDSVSKKLVLRM
;
A
#
# COMPACT_ATOMS: atom_id res chain seq x y z
N SER A 1 -40.90 23.25 51.85
CA SER A 1 -40.61 23.70 50.47
C SER A 1 -39.10 23.86 50.31
N LEU A 2 -38.48 22.96 49.57
CA LEU A 2 -37.04 22.93 49.33
C LEU A 2 -36.77 23.55 47.96
N LEU A 3 -36.18 24.75 47.90
CA LEU A 3 -35.75 25.37 46.65
C LEU A 3 -34.43 24.75 46.23
N MET A 4 -34.43 24.02 45.12
CA MET A 4 -33.23 23.59 44.43
C MET A 4 -32.77 24.71 43.47
N VAL A 5 -31.67 25.36 43.80
CA VAL A 5 -31.00 26.32 42.91
C VAL A 5 -30.02 25.54 42.07
N GLY A 6 -30.33 25.32 40.79
CA GLY A 6 -29.42 24.71 39.83
C GLY A 6 -28.52 25.79 39.22
N CYS A 7 -27.23 25.75 39.51
CA CYS A 7 -26.22 26.52 38.75
C CYS A 7 -26.07 25.94 37.36
N ARG A 8 -26.49 26.68 36.34
CA ARG A 8 -26.29 26.35 34.93
C ARG A 8 -25.05 27.11 34.49
N ASP A 9 -23.97 26.38 34.27
CA ASP A 9 -22.74 26.94 33.71
C ASP A 9 -22.99 27.32 32.24
N LYS A 10 -23.04 28.63 31.98
CA LYS A 10 -23.35 29.18 30.64
C LYS A 10 -22.12 29.28 29.71
N ASN A 11 -20.96 28.73 30.11
CA ASN A 11 -19.72 28.87 29.37
C ASN A 11 -19.20 27.56 28.72
N LEU A 12 -20.07 26.62 28.43
CA LEU A 12 -19.72 25.53 27.56
C LEU A 12 -19.64 26.06 26.11
N GLN A 13 -18.49 26.60 25.74
CA GLN A 13 -18.18 26.79 24.33
C GLN A 13 -18.21 25.41 23.68
N PRO A 14 -18.89 25.24 22.53
CA PRO A 14 -18.84 23.99 21.80
C PRO A 14 -17.36 23.64 21.51
N PRO A 15 -16.97 22.37 21.61
CA PRO A 15 -15.60 21.98 21.36
C PRO A 15 -15.15 22.52 19.99
N VAL A 16 -14.10 23.33 19.99
CA VAL A 16 -13.48 23.86 18.77
C VAL A 16 -13.05 22.63 17.98
N LYS A 17 -13.74 22.37 16.85
CA LYS A 17 -13.37 21.30 15.93
C LYS A 17 -11.97 21.59 15.45
N GLN A 18 -10.97 20.87 15.95
CA GLN A 18 -9.61 21.00 15.47
C GLN A 18 -9.58 20.77 13.95
N PRO A 19 -8.87 21.60 13.20
CA PRO A 19 -8.75 21.39 11.76
C PRO A 19 -8.21 19.96 11.53
N GLN A 20 -8.96 19.14 10.84
CA GLN A 20 -8.49 17.81 10.46
C GLN A 20 -7.29 17.99 9.54
N LYS A 21 -6.16 17.38 9.90
CA LYS A 21 -5.02 17.33 9.01
C LYS A 21 -5.40 16.51 7.77
N PRO A 22 -4.93 16.90 6.58
CA PRO A 22 -5.28 16.23 5.35
C PRO A 22 -4.80 14.78 5.32
N ALA A 23 -5.48 13.97 4.53
CA ALA A 23 -5.06 12.61 4.21
C ALA A 23 -4.65 12.52 2.75
N LEU A 24 -3.70 11.66 2.45
CA LEU A 24 -3.31 11.31 1.10
C LEU A 24 -3.84 9.90 0.80
N ASN A 25 -4.76 9.83 -0.17
CA ASN A 25 -5.39 8.59 -0.58
C ASN A 25 -4.72 8.12 -1.86
N PHE A 26 -4.26 6.90 -1.88
CA PHE A 26 -3.66 6.27 -3.04
C PHE A 26 -4.64 5.28 -3.65
N VAL A 27 -4.65 5.24 -4.98
CA VAL A 27 -5.25 4.15 -5.75
C VAL A 27 -4.17 3.56 -6.62
N VAL A 28 -4.07 2.24 -6.62
CA VAL A 28 -3.11 1.49 -7.43
C VAL A 28 -3.82 1.00 -8.69
N GLU A 29 -3.29 1.37 -9.82
CA GLU A 29 -3.62 0.78 -11.12
C GLU A 29 -2.46 -0.10 -11.55
N GLN A 30 -2.75 -1.25 -12.12
CA GLN A 30 -1.73 -2.16 -12.64
C GLN A 30 -1.85 -2.23 -14.15
N ASP A 31 -0.72 -2.21 -14.82
CA ASP A 31 -0.66 -2.49 -16.25
C ASP A 31 0.43 -3.53 -16.56
N PHE A 32 0.32 -4.15 -17.71
CA PHE A 32 1.32 -5.02 -18.27
C PHE A 32 1.66 -4.50 -19.68
N ASP A 33 2.83 -3.92 -19.82
CA ASP A 33 3.30 -3.34 -21.09
C ASP A 33 2.29 -2.35 -21.70
N GLY A 34 1.72 -1.47 -20.84
CA GLY A 34 0.76 -0.43 -21.23
C GLY A 34 -0.68 -0.91 -21.43
N SER A 35 -0.97 -2.18 -21.21
CA SER A 35 -2.32 -2.74 -21.24
C SER A 35 -2.84 -2.91 -19.81
N ASP A 36 -4.11 -2.60 -19.57
CA ASP A 36 -4.73 -2.79 -18.26
C ASP A 36 -4.59 -4.25 -17.82
N PHE A 37 -4.10 -4.43 -16.61
CA PHE A 37 -3.86 -5.75 -16.04
C PHE A 37 -5.17 -6.33 -15.49
N ASP A 38 -5.48 -7.58 -15.84
CA ASP A 38 -6.64 -8.29 -15.30
C ASP A 38 -6.34 -9.76 -14.95
N TYR A 39 -7.31 -10.40 -14.29
CA TYR A 39 -7.27 -11.80 -13.87
C TYR A 39 -8.32 -12.66 -14.58
N ASN A 40 -8.87 -12.19 -15.71
CA ASN A 40 -10.01 -12.81 -16.40
C ASN A 40 -9.58 -13.73 -17.54
N GLY A 41 -8.33 -14.19 -17.53
CA GLY A 41 -7.77 -15.07 -18.55
C GLY A 41 -7.21 -14.32 -19.76
N THR A 42 -7.03 -13.00 -19.67
CA THR A 42 -6.35 -12.22 -20.70
C THR A 42 -4.92 -12.73 -20.90
N ASN A 43 -4.54 -12.89 -22.14
CA ASN A 43 -3.18 -13.25 -22.51
C ASN A 43 -2.29 -12.02 -22.56
N PHE A 44 -1.21 -12.06 -21.81
CA PHE A 44 -0.13 -11.07 -21.84
C PHE A 44 1.11 -11.72 -22.46
N THR A 45 1.89 -10.97 -23.20
CA THR A 45 3.13 -11.49 -23.80
C THR A 45 4.30 -10.75 -23.16
N ASN A 46 5.23 -11.48 -22.54
CA ASN A 46 6.41 -10.88 -21.94
C ASN A 46 7.49 -10.57 -23.01
N ALA A 47 8.53 -9.84 -22.63
CA ALA A 47 9.63 -9.45 -23.53
C ALA A 47 10.37 -10.64 -24.18
N ALA A 48 10.26 -11.86 -23.62
CA ALA A 48 10.82 -13.07 -24.19
C ALA A 48 9.85 -13.78 -25.16
N GLY A 49 8.65 -13.22 -25.40
CA GLY A 49 7.64 -13.78 -26.29
C GLY A 49 6.75 -14.85 -25.65
N ASN A 50 6.88 -15.08 -24.33
CA ASN A 50 6.03 -16.07 -23.66
C ASN A 50 4.63 -15.50 -23.39
N VAL A 51 3.60 -16.25 -23.74
CA VAL A 51 2.21 -15.93 -23.44
C VAL A 51 1.89 -16.35 -22.00
N MET A 52 1.38 -15.41 -21.21
CA MET A 52 1.10 -15.59 -19.79
C MET A 52 -0.33 -15.14 -19.47
N GLN A 53 -0.93 -15.81 -18.48
CA GLN A 53 -2.17 -15.38 -17.82
C GLN A 53 -1.92 -15.33 -16.32
N PHE A 54 -2.44 -14.30 -15.66
CA PHE A 54 -2.26 -14.14 -14.23
C PHE A 54 -3.52 -14.57 -13.49
N SER A 55 -3.34 -15.33 -12.41
CA SER A 55 -4.41 -15.74 -11.51
C SER A 55 -4.31 -15.03 -10.15
N ASN A 56 -3.13 -14.55 -9.80
CA ASN A 56 -2.86 -13.85 -8.54
C ASN A 56 -1.66 -12.92 -8.69
N LEU A 57 -1.81 -11.70 -8.19
CA LEU A 57 -0.71 -10.75 -7.96
C LEU A 57 -1.04 -9.96 -6.70
N LYS A 58 -0.23 -10.13 -5.67
CA LYS A 58 -0.36 -9.42 -4.41
C LYS A 58 1.02 -9.06 -3.87
N TYR A 59 1.12 -7.90 -3.23
CA TYR A 59 2.40 -7.41 -2.73
C TYR A 59 2.23 -6.45 -1.56
N LEU A 60 3.35 -6.25 -0.87
CA LEU A 60 3.48 -5.33 0.27
C LEU A 60 4.27 -4.11 -0.14
N LEU A 61 3.77 -2.93 0.24
CA LEU A 61 4.48 -1.66 0.13
C LEU A 61 4.76 -1.12 1.52
N SER A 62 5.90 -0.47 1.70
CA SER A 62 6.30 0.05 3.01
C SER A 62 7.15 1.31 2.93
N ASN A 63 7.35 1.94 4.10
CA ASN A 63 8.31 3.03 4.33
C ASN A 63 8.15 4.17 3.33
N PHE A 64 6.95 4.72 3.23
CA PHE A 64 6.64 5.84 2.34
C PHE A 64 7.35 7.11 2.81
N ILE A 65 7.92 7.82 1.85
CA ILE A 65 8.67 9.06 2.06
C ILE A 65 8.19 10.06 1.02
N LEU A 66 7.68 11.21 1.47
CA LEU A 66 7.32 12.30 0.57
C LEU A 66 8.55 13.19 0.36
N ILE A 67 8.83 13.58 -0.88
CA ILE A 67 9.96 14.45 -1.26
C ILE A 67 9.42 15.85 -1.45
N LYS A 68 9.78 16.79 -0.57
CA LYS A 68 9.41 18.21 -0.74
C LYS A 68 10.09 18.81 -1.96
N THR A 69 9.55 19.92 -2.44
CA THR A 69 10.12 20.68 -3.57
C THR A 69 11.51 21.25 -3.28
N ASP A 70 11.90 21.39 -2.02
CA ASP A 70 13.24 21.79 -1.59
C ASP A 70 14.21 20.60 -1.45
N GLY A 71 13.76 19.38 -1.78
CA GLY A 71 14.53 18.15 -1.69
C GLY A 71 14.49 17.47 -0.31
N THR A 72 13.81 18.07 0.68
CA THR A 72 13.71 17.47 2.03
C THR A 72 12.79 16.26 2.03
N ASP A 73 13.23 15.16 2.63
CA ASP A 73 12.45 13.95 2.82
C ASP A 73 11.54 14.05 4.05
N VAL A 74 10.27 13.71 3.90
CA VAL A 74 9.28 13.56 4.97
C VAL A 74 8.90 12.09 5.07
N LYS A 75 9.44 11.40 6.06
CA LYS A 75 9.14 9.98 6.31
C LYS A 75 7.75 9.84 6.91
N LEU A 76 6.98 8.86 6.44
CA LEU A 76 5.71 8.47 7.02
C LEU A 76 5.94 7.24 7.89
N ASP A 77 5.99 7.44 9.19
CA ASP A 77 6.27 6.35 10.15
C ASP A 77 5.19 5.27 10.06
N SER A 78 5.61 4.02 10.17
CA SER A 78 4.73 2.84 10.15
C SER A 78 3.76 2.82 8.96
N SER A 79 4.22 3.27 7.80
CA SER A 79 3.42 3.35 6.59
C SER A 79 3.51 2.04 5.77
N TYR A 80 2.43 1.27 5.76
CA TYR A 80 2.34 0.00 5.07
C TYR A 80 1.09 -0.07 4.23
N ALA A 81 1.17 -0.75 3.08
CA ALA A 81 0.03 -1.11 2.26
C ALA A 81 0.12 -2.56 1.78
N PHE A 82 -1.02 -3.21 1.73
CA PHE A 82 -1.18 -4.50 1.08
C PHE A 82 -2.06 -4.31 -0.16
N VAL A 83 -1.53 -4.67 -1.31
CA VAL A 83 -2.20 -4.53 -2.60
C VAL A 83 -2.58 -5.90 -3.13
N ASN A 84 -3.84 -6.05 -3.50
CA ASN A 84 -4.42 -7.20 -4.18
C ASN A 84 -5.67 -6.76 -4.93
N LEU A 85 -5.51 -6.38 -6.21
CA LEU A 85 -6.63 -5.88 -7.02
C LEU A 85 -7.73 -6.91 -7.21
N LYS A 86 -7.37 -8.20 -7.24
CA LYS A 86 -8.35 -9.29 -7.37
C LYS A 86 -9.41 -9.30 -6.26
N THR A 87 -9.06 -8.78 -5.08
CA THR A 87 -9.95 -8.71 -3.92
C THR A 87 -10.39 -7.28 -3.60
N GLY A 88 -10.21 -6.33 -4.53
CA GLY A 88 -10.57 -4.92 -4.35
C GLY A 88 -9.68 -4.17 -3.34
N ARG A 89 -8.46 -4.67 -3.08
CA ARG A 89 -7.46 -3.98 -2.28
C ARG A 89 -6.51 -3.20 -3.19
N ASP A 90 -7.07 -2.21 -3.81
CA ASP A 90 -6.41 -1.31 -4.76
C ASP A 90 -6.13 0.07 -4.18
N SER A 91 -6.52 0.32 -2.93
CA SER A 91 -6.40 1.64 -2.33
C SER A 91 -5.95 1.59 -0.87
N PHE A 92 -5.24 2.64 -0.46
CA PHE A 92 -4.77 2.85 0.91
C PHE A 92 -4.63 4.34 1.21
N SER A 93 -4.53 4.70 2.48
CA SER A 93 -4.52 6.10 2.91
C SER A 93 -3.55 6.33 4.06
N PHE A 94 -2.87 7.47 4.01
CA PHE A 94 -2.08 7.98 5.14
C PHE A 94 -2.68 9.29 5.63
N PRO A 95 -3.20 9.32 6.86
CA PRO A 95 -3.77 10.51 7.46
C PRO A 95 -2.69 11.42 8.07
N ASN A 96 -3.09 12.64 8.42
CA ASN A 96 -2.29 13.58 9.22
C ASN A 96 -0.96 14.03 8.57
N LEU A 97 -0.95 14.16 7.26
CA LEU A 97 0.25 14.57 6.54
C LEU A 97 0.57 16.05 6.74
N PRO A 98 1.85 16.44 6.71
CA PRO A 98 2.24 17.83 6.65
C PRO A 98 1.72 18.50 5.37
N ALA A 99 1.11 19.67 5.50
CA ALA A 99 0.76 20.48 4.34
C ALA A 99 2.02 20.96 3.62
N GLY A 100 1.98 21.05 2.30
CA GLY A 100 3.12 21.51 1.52
C GLY A 100 3.09 21.01 0.07
N ASN A 101 4.12 21.45 -0.67
CA ASN A 101 4.35 21.02 -2.05
C ASN A 101 5.44 19.96 -2.09
N TYR A 102 5.19 18.92 -2.85
CA TYR A 102 6.06 17.76 -2.98
C TYR A 102 6.42 17.56 -4.45
N SER A 103 7.66 17.20 -4.71
CA SER A 103 8.16 16.86 -6.05
C SER A 103 7.96 15.39 -6.41
N GLY A 104 7.63 14.56 -5.41
CA GLY A 104 7.41 13.14 -5.60
C GLY A 104 7.38 12.38 -4.27
N MET A 105 7.53 11.06 -4.39
CA MET A 105 7.63 10.17 -3.25
C MET A 105 8.57 9.01 -3.51
N LYS A 106 9.02 8.37 -2.42
CA LYS A 106 9.70 7.07 -2.41
C LYS A 106 8.90 6.10 -1.57
N PHE A 107 8.98 4.84 -1.89
CA PHE A 107 8.47 3.75 -1.06
C PHE A 107 9.26 2.48 -1.37
N PHE A 108 9.04 1.43 -0.59
CA PHE A 108 9.66 0.14 -0.85
C PHE A 108 8.61 -0.90 -1.22
N ILE A 109 8.97 -1.77 -2.16
CA ILE A 109 8.30 -3.04 -2.38
C ILE A 109 8.97 -4.04 -1.44
N GLY A 110 8.20 -4.57 -0.48
CA GLY A 110 8.71 -5.41 0.59
C GLY A 110 8.79 -4.70 1.94
N LEU A 111 9.49 -5.30 2.89
CA LEU A 111 9.63 -4.85 4.27
C LEU A 111 11.10 -4.84 4.67
N ASP A 112 11.50 -3.87 5.49
CA ASP A 112 12.82 -3.88 6.09
C ASP A 112 12.99 -5.08 7.04
N SER A 113 14.24 -5.45 7.32
CA SER A 113 14.59 -6.66 8.08
C SER A 113 13.94 -6.72 9.46
N VAL A 114 13.82 -5.59 10.16
CA VAL A 114 13.24 -5.55 11.51
C VAL A 114 11.74 -5.89 11.46
N VAL A 115 11.04 -5.39 10.47
CA VAL A 115 9.61 -5.67 10.28
C VAL A 115 9.41 -7.05 9.68
N ASN A 116 10.26 -7.45 8.70
CA ASN A 116 10.17 -8.72 8.00
C ASN A 116 10.31 -9.92 8.96
N HIS A 117 11.22 -9.82 9.92
CA HIS A 117 11.50 -10.89 10.90
C HIS A 117 10.85 -10.64 12.28
N GLY A 118 10.01 -9.61 12.39
CA GLY A 118 9.26 -9.31 13.61
C GLY A 118 8.08 -10.28 13.83
N ASP A 119 7.47 -10.19 15.03
CA ASP A 119 6.27 -10.98 15.32
C ASP A 119 5.07 -10.51 14.49
N PRO A 120 4.53 -11.31 13.56
CA PRO A 120 3.39 -10.92 12.72
C PRO A 120 2.07 -10.85 13.52
N ASN A 121 2.00 -11.51 14.69
CA ASN A 121 0.78 -11.52 15.51
C ASN A 121 0.53 -10.20 16.24
N ARG A 122 1.50 -9.31 16.28
CA ARG A 122 1.33 -7.95 16.87
C ARG A 122 0.38 -7.07 16.07
N TYR A 123 0.07 -7.44 14.83
CA TYR A 123 -0.79 -6.65 13.95
C TYR A 123 -2.26 -7.03 14.11
N SER A 124 -3.13 -6.02 14.20
CA SER A 124 -4.59 -6.23 14.24
C SER A 124 -5.09 -6.91 12.96
N THR A 125 -6.25 -7.53 13.04
CA THR A 125 -6.89 -8.24 11.91
C THR A 125 -7.31 -7.34 10.74
N THR A 126 -7.09 -6.03 10.84
CA THR A 126 -7.33 -5.06 9.75
C THR A 126 -6.03 -4.47 9.18
N HIS A 127 -4.91 -4.71 9.86
CA HIS A 127 -3.63 -4.13 9.47
C HIS A 127 -3.06 -4.80 8.20
N PRO A 128 -2.43 -4.04 7.26
CA PRO A 128 -1.85 -4.59 6.02
C PRO A 128 -0.87 -5.74 6.25
N LEU A 129 -0.13 -5.72 7.35
CA LEU A 129 0.86 -6.75 7.68
C LEU A 129 0.28 -7.93 8.49
N SER A 130 -1.01 -7.94 8.80
CA SER A 130 -1.63 -9.10 9.45
C SER A 130 -1.65 -10.31 8.50
N PRO A 131 -1.13 -11.48 8.90
CA PRO A 131 -1.18 -12.69 8.06
C PRO A 131 -2.61 -13.10 7.69
N SER A 132 -3.59 -12.82 8.55
CA SER A 132 -5.01 -13.07 8.27
C SER A 132 -5.57 -12.20 7.14
N VAL A 133 -4.93 -11.04 6.87
CA VAL A 133 -5.32 -10.10 5.81
C VAL A 133 -4.59 -10.40 4.51
N ASN A 134 -3.26 -10.54 4.56
CA ASN A 134 -2.43 -10.57 3.36
C ASN A 134 -2.07 -11.99 2.89
N GLN A 135 -2.04 -12.98 3.82
CA GLN A 135 -1.60 -14.35 3.52
C GLN A 135 -0.20 -14.41 2.87
N LEU A 136 0.67 -13.48 3.24
CA LEU A 136 2.02 -13.32 2.71
C LEU A 136 3.10 -13.59 3.76
N HIS A 137 2.80 -14.35 4.82
CA HIS A 137 3.76 -14.72 5.85
C HIS A 137 3.91 -16.23 5.96
N TRP A 138 5.14 -16.71 5.97
CA TRP A 138 5.41 -18.16 6.00
C TRP A 138 5.23 -18.80 7.39
N GLY A 139 4.77 -18.07 8.39
CA GLY A 139 4.40 -18.60 9.71
C GLY A 139 5.55 -18.83 10.69
N TRP A 140 6.80 -18.86 10.23
CA TRP A 140 7.99 -19.00 11.06
C TRP A 140 9.13 -18.12 10.53
N SER A 141 10.39 -18.45 10.78
CA SER A 141 11.57 -17.62 10.51
C SER A 141 11.75 -17.10 9.07
N GLY A 142 10.91 -17.53 8.12
CA GLY A 142 11.00 -17.09 6.71
C GLY A 142 10.55 -15.65 6.46
N GLY A 143 9.85 -15.03 7.41
CA GLY A 143 9.35 -13.67 7.24
C GLY A 143 8.21 -13.57 6.22
N TYR A 144 8.09 -12.38 5.59
CA TYR A 144 7.05 -12.06 4.63
C TYR A 144 7.48 -12.35 3.18
N ILE A 145 6.51 -12.73 2.37
CA ILE A 145 6.59 -12.69 0.91
C ILE A 145 6.31 -11.25 0.49
N PHE A 146 7.21 -10.63 -0.23
CA PHE A 146 7.09 -9.23 -0.68
C PHE A 146 6.19 -9.10 -1.89
N ILE A 147 6.34 -10.05 -2.84
CA ILE A 147 5.47 -10.19 -4.02
C ILE A 147 5.12 -11.67 -4.18
N SER A 148 3.83 -11.97 -4.34
CA SER A 148 3.33 -13.27 -4.79
C SER A 148 2.64 -13.08 -6.13
N MET A 149 3.14 -13.75 -7.16
CA MET A 149 2.63 -13.71 -8.52
C MET A 149 2.45 -15.14 -9.04
N GLU A 150 1.24 -15.47 -9.50
CA GLU A 150 0.87 -16.81 -9.92
C GLU A 150 0.04 -16.75 -11.20
N GLY A 151 0.10 -17.81 -11.98
CA GLY A 151 -0.66 -17.88 -13.22
C GLY A 151 -0.31 -19.07 -14.08
N LEU A 152 -0.55 -18.91 -15.37
CA LEU A 152 -0.20 -19.87 -16.41
C LEU A 152 0.76 -19.22 -17.42
N VAL A 153 1.71 -19.98 -17.91
CA VAL A 153 2.59 -19.61 -19.03
C VAL A 153 2.51 -20.71 -20.08
N GLN A 154 2.42 -20.34 -21.35
CA GLN A 154 2.45 -21.33 -22.42
C GLN A 154 3.90 -21.79 -22.64
N ASP A 155 4.09 -23.10 -22.70
CA ASP A 155 5.37 -23.69 -23.09
C ASP A 155 5.59 -23.56 -24.63
N SER A 156 6.73 -24.07 -25.11
CA SER A 156 7.08 -24.01 -26.54
C SER A 156 6.10 -24.75 -27.48
N LEU A 157 5.24 -25.57 -26.93
CA LEU A 157 4.18 -26.29 -27.64
C LEU A 157 2.79 -25.62 -27.49
N GLY A 158 2.74 -24.45 -26.83
CA GLY A 158 1.50 -23.74 -26.55
C GLY A 158 0.68 -24.37 -25.42
N VAL A 159 1.26 -25.30 -24.65
CA VAL A 159 0.56 -25.95 -23.53
C VAL A 159 0.69 -25.09 -22.27
N PRO A 160 -0.44 -24.74 -21.62
CA PRO A 160 -0.39 -23.97 -20.38
C PRO A 160 0.30 -24.74 -19.24
N ARG A 161 1.23 -24.06 -18.56
CA ARG A 161 1.93 -24.56 -17.37
C ARG A 161 1.76 -23.57 -16.24
N GLY A 162 1.50 -24.06 -15.03
CA GLY A 162 1.42 -23.23 -13.85
C GLY A 162 2.77 -22.62 -13.51
N PHE A 163 2.77 -21.34 -13.10
CA PHE A 163 3.93 -20.70 -12.46
C PHE A 163 3.53 -20.06 -11.14
N SER A 164 4.47 -20.01 -10.22
CA SER A 164 4.36 -19.34 -8.93
C SER A 164 5.70 -18.69 -8.61
N TYR A 165 5.71 -17.37 -8.49
CA TYR A 165 6.88 -16.58 -8.07
C TYR A 165 6.58 -15.91 -6.74
N HIS A 166 7.38 -16.27 -5.73
CA HIS A 166 7.36 -15.66 -4.42
C HIS A 166 8.69 -14.94 -4.20
N LEU A 167 8.69 -13.62 -4.32
CA LEU A 167 9.83 -12.79 -3.97
C LEU A 167 9.76 -12.46 -2.49
N ALA A 168 10.77 -12.85 -1.75
CA ALA A 168 10.91 -12.67 -0.31
C ALA A 168 12.37 -12.39 0.02
N ASN A 169 12.72 -12.38 1.31
CA ASN A 169 14.05 -12.13 1.85
C ASN A 169 14.51 -10.67 1.73
N ASP A 170 15.35 -10.25 2.65
CA ASP A 170 15.76 -8.85 2.80
C ASP A 170 16.52 -8.31 1.58
N GLU A 171 17.27 -9.14 0.88
CA GLU A 171 17.99 -8.77 -0.34
C GLU A 171 17.09 -8.42 -1.52
N ASN A 172 15.82 -8.77 -1.47
CA ASN A 172 14.81 -8.45 -2.48
C ASN A 172 14.00 -7.20 -2.15
N LEU A 173 14.30 -6.51 -1.06
CA LEU A 173 13.72 -5.20 -0.76
C LEU A 173 14.12 -4.19 -1.85
N ARG A 174 13.15 -3.54 -2.47
CA ARG A 174 13.41 -2.59 -3.58
C ARG A 174 12.77 -1.25 -3.32
N GLN A 175 13.57 -0.19 -3.38
CA GLN A 175 13.07 1.17 -3.35
C GLN A 175 12.57 1.59 -4.73
N VAL A 176 11.39 2.20 -4.74
CA VAL A 176 10.78 2.86 -5.90
C VAL A 176 10.76 4.36 -5.64
N THR A 177 11.08 5.15 -6.67
CA THR A 177 10.97 6.61 -6.63
C THR A 177 10.04 7.07 -7.74
N CYS A 178 8.97 7.77 -7.36
CA CYS A 178 8.01 8.38 -8.28
C CYS A 178 8.17 9.90 -8.22
N LEU A 179 8.67 10.51 -9.29
CA LEU A 179 8.83 11.97 -9.40
C LEU A 179 7.64 12.55 -10.15
N SER A 180 6.54 12.74 -9.45
CA SER A 180 5.32 13.40 -9.95
C SER A 180 4.89 14.43 -8.92
N PRO A 181 4.93 15.73 -9.24
CA PRO A 181 4.62 16.79 -8.29
C PRO A 181 3.18 16.75 -7.82
N PHE A 182 2.96 16.97 -6.53
CA PHE A 182 1.64 17.11 -5.92
C PHE A 182 1.68 18.07 -4.72
N SER A 183 0.51 18.51 -4.28
CA SER A 183 0.38 19.32 -3.07
C SER A 183 -0.54 18.63 -2.07
N VAL A 184 -0.19 18.75 -0.79
CA VAL A 184 -1.04 18.39 0.35
C VAL A 184 -1.51 19.68 0.99
N ASP A 185 -2.82 19.93 0.99
CA ASP A 185 -3.46 21.10 1.59
C ASP A 185 -4.50 20.65 2.62
N SER A 186 -5.43 21.50 2.99
CA SER A 186 -6.50 21.20 3.95
C SER A 186 -7.51 20.16 3.43
N VAL A 187 -7.45 19.78 2.17
CA VAL A 187 -8.34 18.81 1.53
C VAL A 187 -7.58 17.53 1.24
N SER A 188 -8.21 16.40 1.53
CA SER A 188 -7.61 15.09 1.17
C SER A 188 -7.45 14.96 -0.35
N LYS A 189 -6.30 14.46 -0.78
CA LYS A 189 -5.95 14.25 -2.19
C LYS A 189 -5.99 12.78 -2.54
N LYS A 190 -6.28 12.50 -3.80
CA LYS A 190 -6.16 11.16 -4.39
C LYS A 190 -4.99 11.16 -5.37
N LEU A 191 -4.08 10.21 -5.22
CA LEU A 191 -2.99 9.94 -6.16
C LEU A 191 -3.19 8.56 -6.77
N VAL A 192 -2.87 8.43 -8.05
CA VAL A 192 -2.86 7.14 -8.75
C VAL A 192 -1.42 6.68 -8.88
N LEU A 193 -1.14 5.46 -8.39
CA LEU A 193 0.11 4.75 -8.60
C LEU A 193 -0.12 3.73 -9.71
N ARG A 194 0.53 3.94 -10.86
CA ARG A 194 0.52 2.95 -11.93
C ARG A 194 1.76 2.05 -11.79
N MET A 195 1.54 0.75 -11.70
CA MET A 195 2.57 -0.26 -11.42
C MET A 195 2.53 -1.39 -12.43
#